data_a7cd101f4225986c32f425507ce773bf
#
_entry.id   a7cd101f4225986c32f425507ce773bf
#
_cell.length_a   1.000
_cell.length_b   1.000
_cell.length_c   1.000
_cell.angle_alpha   90.00
_cell.angle_beta   90.00
_cell.angle_gamma   90.00
#
_symmetry.space_group_name_H-M   'P 1'
#
loop_
_entity.id
_entity.type
_entity.pdbx_description
1 polymer ?
#
loop_
_entity_poly.entity_id
_entity_poly.type
_entity_poly.pdbx_seq_one_letter_code
_entity_poly.pdbx_strand_id
1 'polypeptide(L)'
;LRRHPEGLLVGLLGGGVVTLYRLCLSFAEAQMRSITQSIAGNWPYMALWFGVLLILMAAVCLLMKFEPYTAGSGIPQTNAEVMGSADMPWYRVLPVKFIQGVLVAFGGLSMGREGPAVQLGAVSGKAVSKFLKRKRGEERLLVTCGAAAGMSAAFHAPLTGTLFAIEEIQKEFHAGLIISAMTGSVGGAWL
;
A
#
# COMPACT_ATOMS: atom_id res chain seq x y z
N LEU A 1 -27.06 -2.75 -8.02
CA LEU A 1 -27.11 -4.03 -7.28
C LEU A 1 -26.03 -5.05 -7.68
N ARG A 2 -25.38 -4.94 -8.86
CA ARG A 2 -24.30 -5.87 -9.30
C ARG A 2 -22.89 -5.52 -8.76
N ARG A 3 -22.69 -4.42 -8.03
CA ARG A 3 -21.38 -3.86 -7.68
C ARG A 3 -20.83 -4.33 -6.31
N HIS A 4 -21.67 -4.88 -5.45
CA HIS A 4 -21.27 -5.32 -4.11
C HIS A 4 -20.25 -6.48 -4.09
N PRO A 5 -20.37 -7.53 -4.94
CA PRO A 5 -19.41 -8.61 -4.92
C PRO A 5 -18.02 -8.19 -5.40
N GLU A 6 -17.92 -7.22 -6.30
CA GLU A 6 -16.64 -6.73 -6.82
C GLU A 6 -15.88 -5.90 -5.78
N GLY A 7 -16.59 -5.04 -5.03
CA GLY A 7 -16.01 -4.31 -3.90
C GLY A 7 -15.45 -5.25 -2.83
N LEU A 8 -16.15 -6.33 -2.55
CA LEU A 8 -15.72 -7.35 -1.59
C LEU A 8 -14.51 -8.14 -2.09
N LEU A 9 -14.47 -8.51 -3.37
CA LEU A 9 -13.29 -9.15 -3.98
C LEU A 9 -12.06 -8.23 -3.93
N VAL A 10 -12.22 -6.96 -4.26
CA VAL A 10 -11.15 -5.96 -4.16
C VAL A 10 -10.72 -5.80 -2.70
N GLY A 11 -11.67 -5.79 -1.77
CA GLY A 11 -11.41 -5.71 -0.33
C GLY A 11 -10.57 -6.88 0.17
N LEU A 12 -10.92 -8.10 -0.19
CA LEU A 12 -10.19 -9.31 0.19
C LEU A 12 -8.80 -9.36 -0.45
N LEU A 13 -8.67 -9.07 -1.73
CA LEU A 13 -7.38 -9.09 -2.41
C LEU A 13 -6.48 -7.94 -1.95
N GLY A 14 -6.99 -6.72 -1.91
CA GLY A 14 -6.25 -5.56 -1.45
C GLY A 14 -5.88 -5.66 0.04
N GLY A 15 -6.82 -6.09 0.86
CA GLY A 15 -6.60 -6.37 2.29
C GLY A 15 -5.56 -7.47 2.48
N GLY A 16 -5.65 -8.58 1.71
CA GLY A 16 -4.68 -9.67 1.76
C GLY A 16 -3.25 -9.24 1.42
N VAL A 17 -3.09 -8.46 0.35
CA VAL A 17 -1.79 -7.90 -0.03
C VAL A 17 -1.23 -7.00 1.08
N VAL A 18 -2.05 -6.13 1.66
CA VAL A 18 -1.62 -5.22 2.73
C VAL A 18 -1.32 -5.96 4.03
N THR A 19 -2.10 -6.99 4.36
CA THR A 19 -1.82 -7.83 5.54
C THR A 19 -0.51 -8.59 5.38
N LEU A 20 -0.26 -9.18 4.21
CA LEU A 20 1.02 -9.81 3.89
C LEU A 20 2.18 -8.79 3.99
N TYR A 21 1.98 -7.59 3.45
CA TYR A 21 2.94 -6.50 3.56
C TYR A 21 3.24 -6.15 5.02
N ARG A 22 2.24 -6.03 5.89
CA ARG A 22 2.42 -5.77 7.33
C ARG A 22 3.19 -6.88 8.03
N LEU A 23 2.91 -8.14 7.71
CA LEU A 23 3.66 -9.28 8.26
C LEU A 23 5.13 -9.22 7.85
N CYS A 24 5.41 -8.95 6.57
CA CYS A 24 6.79 -8.76 6.09
C CYS A 24 7.49 -7.58 6.76
N LEU A 25 6.80 -6.46 6.98
CA LEU A 25 7.35 -5.31 7.71
C LEU A 25 7.69 -5.68 9.16
N SER A 26 6.77 -6.34 9.87
CA SER A 26 7.00 -6.76 11.26
C SER A 26 8.16 -7.73 11.38
N PHE A 27 8.30 -8.65 10.45
CA PHE A 27 9.43 -9.56 10.38
C PHE A 27 10.75 -8.80 10.12
N ALA A 28 10.76 -7.88 9.15
CA ALA A 28 11.94 -7.07 8.83
C ALA A 28 12.40 -6.21 10.01
N GLU A 29 11.45 -5.59 10.72
CA GLU A 29 11.73 -4.79 11.92
C GLU A 29 12.27 -5.66 13.07
N ALA A 30 11.72 -6.87 13.26
CA ALA A 30 12.21 -7.80 14.29
C ALA A 30 13.66 -8.23 14.02
N GLN A 31 13.98 -8.55 12.76
CA GLN A 31 15.35 -8.89 12.35
C GLN A 31 16.31 -7.71 12.54
N MET A 32 15.90 -6.53 12.15
CA MET A 32 16.71 -5.32 12.35
C MET A 32 17.02 -5.08 13.82
N ARG A 33 16.03 -5.20 14.71
CA ARG A 33 16.22 -5.05 16.17
C ARG A 33 17.19 -6.09 16.71
N SER A 34 17.05 -7.35 16.30
CA SER A 34 17.95 -8.44 16.71
C SER A 34 19.40 -8.17 16.29
N ILE A 35 19.60 -7.75 15.03
CA ILE A 35 20.92 -7.42 14.49
C ILE A 35 21.52 -6.23 15.26
N THR A 36 20.76 -5.16 15.45
CA THR A 36 21.22 -3.95 16.15
C THR A 36 21.60 -4.25 17.61
N GLN A 37 20.82 -5.08 18.30
CA GLN A 37 21.15 -5.50 19.67
C GLN A 37 22.43 -6.35 19.73
N SER A 38 22.65 -7.23 18.75
CA SER A 38 23.85 -8.09 18.69
C SER A 38 25.13 -7.31 18.39
N ILE A 39 25.02 -6.17 17.69
CA ILE A 39 26.15 -5.33 17.27
C ILE A 39 26.46 -4.24 18.31
N ALA A 40 25.51 -3.97 19.21
CA ALA A 40 25.66 -2.93 20.22
C ALA A 40 26.93 -3.17 21.08
N GLY A 41 27.81 -2.19 21.09
CA GLY A 41 29.09 -2.25 21.83
C GLY A 41 30.33 -2.66 21.02
N ASN A 42 30.15 -3.11 19.77
CA ASN A 42 31.26 -3.48 18.88
C ASN A 42 31.41 -2.49 17.72
N TRP A 43 32.32 -1.54 17.83
CA TRP A 43 32.55 -0.48 16.85
C TRP A 43 32.74 -0.97 15.39
N PRO A 44 33.56 -2.01 15.09
CA PRO A 44 33.74 -2.43 13.71
C PRO A 44 32.44 -2.99 13.07
N TYR A 45 31.63 -3.70 13.86
CA TYR A 45 30.34 -4.22 13.37
C TYR A 45 29.29 -3.12 13.18
N MET A 46 29.33 -2.07 13.99
CA MET A 46 28.49 -0.90 13.80
C MET A 46 28.81 -0.17 12.50
N ALA A 47 30.09 0.00 12.18
CA ALA A 47 30.55 0.60 10.93
C ALA A 47 30.14 -0.25 9.71
N LEU A 48 30.27 -1.57 9.81
CA LEU A 48 29.85 -2.51 8.77
C LEU A 48 28.31 -2.40 8.52
N TRP A 49 27.53 -2.37 9.61
CA TRP A 49 26.07 -2.22 9.52
C TRP A 49 25.68 -0.90 8.87
N PHE A 50 26.36 0.18 9.17
CA PHE A 50 26.13 1.47 8.52
C PHE A 50 26.38 1.39 7.01
N GLY A 51 27.42 0.67 6.57
CA GLY A 51 27.68 0.37 5.17
C GLY A 51 26.52 -0.40 4.51
N VAL A 52 25.94 -1.40 5.20
CA VAL A 52 24.78 -2.14 4.73
C VAL A 52 23.56 -1.21 4.56
N LEU A 53 23.32 -0.31 5.51
CA LEU A 53 22.24 0.67 5.43
C LEU A 53 22.37 1.59 4.20
N LEU A 54 23.60 2.04 3.91
CA LEU A 54 23.85 2.85 2.70
C LEU A 54 23.54 2.08 1.42
N ILE A 55 23.90 0.79 1.35
CA ILE A 55 23.58 -0.07 0.20
C ILE A 55 22.05 -0.26 0.06
N LEU A 56 21.35 -0.49 1.16
CA LEU A 56 19.88 -0.60 1.16
C LEU A 56 19.22 0.69 0.67
N MET A 57 19.70 1.84 1.14
CA MET A 57 19.20 3.14 0.68
C MET A 57 19.46 3.36 -0.81
N ALA A 58 20.65 2.99 -1.31
CA ALA A 58 20.95 3.06 -2.72
C ALA A 58 20.02 2.15 -3.55
N ALA A 59 19.73 0.95 -3.08
CA ALA A 59 18.79 0.03 -3.72
C ALA A 59 17.37 0.63 -3.77
N VAL A 60 16.89 1.24 -2.70
CA VAL A 60 15.60 1.93 -2.66
C VAL A 60 15.57 3.09 -3.66
N CYS A 61 16.63 3.90 -3.74
CA CYS A 61 16.74 4.98 -4.71
C CYS A 61 16.71 4.48 -6.17
N LEU A 62 17.36 3.35 -6.45
CA LEU A 62 17.31 2.71 -7.77
C LEU A 62 15.92 2.22 -8.12
N LEU A 63 15.20 1.61 -7.17
CA LEU A 63 13.81 1.19 -7.35
C LEU A 63 12.89 2.39 -7.63
N MET A 64 13.11 3.53 -6.96
CA MET A 64 12.36 4.77 -7.22
C MET A 64 12.65 5.34 -8.62
N LYS A 65 13.87 5.22 -9.11
CA LYS A 65 14.20 5.61 -10.50
C LYS A 65 13.56 4.68 -11.52
N PHE A 66 13.50 3.39 -11.21
CA PHE A 66 12.87 2.39 -12.07
C PHE A 66 11.36 2.59 -12.19
N GLU A 67 10.68 2.91 -11.07
CA GLU A 67 9.24 3.15 -11.04
C GLU A 67 8.94 4.44 -10.24
N PRO A 68 8.86 5.60 -10.92
CA PRO A 68 8.66 6.90 -10.26
C PRO A 68 7.35 7.00 -9.47
N TYR A 69 6.31 6.22 -9.83
CA TYR A 69 5.03 6.20 -9.10
C TYR A 69 5.14 5.61 -7.69
N THR A 70 6.25 4.95 -7.36
CA THR A 70 6.51 4.44 -6.01
C THR A 70 7.19 5.46 -5.09
N ALA A 71 7.56 6.63 -5.59
CA ALA A 71 8.17 7.70 -4.81
C ALA A 71 7.18 8.30 -3.80
N GLY A 72 7.67 8.64 -2.62
CA GLY A 72 6.87 9.26 -1.55
C GLY A 72 5.88 8.32 -0.87
N SER A 73 4.82 8.89 -0.28
CA SER A 73 3.83 8.13 0.51
C SER A 73 2.97 7.19 -0.34
N GLY A 74 2.64 7.56 -1.56
CA GLY A 74 1.73 6.82 -2.43
C GLY A 74 0.29 7.35 -2.46
N ILE A 75 -0.10 8.18 -1.47
CA ILE A 75 -1.44 8.80 -1.43
C ILE A 75 -1.63 9.79 -2.57
N PRO A 76 -0.70 10.74 -2.85
CA PRO A 76 -0.84 11.65 -3.98
C PRO A 76 -0.93 10.94 -5.33
N GLN A 77 -0.19 9.85 -5.52
CA GLN A 77 -0.23 9.05 -6.73
C GLN A 77 -1.57 8.34 -6.89
N THR A 78 -2.12 7.83 -5.79
CA THR A 78 -3.46 7.23 -5.78
C THR A 78 -4.54 8.26 -6.10
N ASN A 79 -4.44 9.46 -5.55
CA ASN A 79 -5.34 10.57 -5.88
C ASN A 79 -5.25 10.94 -7.36
N ALA A 80 -4.04 11.07 -7.91
CA ALA A 80 -3.82 11.35 -9.32
C ALA A 80 -4.41 10.28 -10.23
N GLU A 81 -4.33 9.01 -9.86
CA GLU A 81 -4.94 7.89 -10.56
C GLU A 81 -6.47 7.99 -10.57
N VAL A 82 -7.09 8.25 -9.41
CA VAL A 82 -8.54 8.38 -9.27
C VAL A 82 -9.06 9.61 -10.01
N MET A 83 -8.33 10.72 -10.00
CA MET A 83 -8.66 11.91 -10.79
C MET A 83 -8.43 11.71 -12.29
N GLY A 84 -7.70 10.66 -12.69
CA GLY A 84 -7.40 10.34 -14.09
C GLY A 84 -6.27 11.16 -14.68
N SER A 85 -5.50 11.85 -13.86
CA SER A 85 -4.29 12.59 -14.25
C SER A 85 -3.03 11.71 -14.28
N ALA A 86 -3.10 10.50 -13.72
CA ALA A 86 -2.04 9.49 -13.77
C ALA A 86 -2.60 8.13 -14.19
N ASP A 87 -1.74 7.25 -14.69
CA ASP A 87 -2.07 5.86 -15.02
C ASP A 87 -0.94 4.95 -14.50
N MET A 88 -1.08 4.49 -13.25
CA MET A 88 -0.08 3.66 -12.60
C MET A 88 -0.07 2.24 -13.18
N PRO A 89 1.07 1.73 -13.67
CA PRO A 89 1.20 0.35 -14.13
C PRO A 89 1.18 -0.61 -12.91
N TRP A 90 0.00 -1.19 -12.62
CA TRP A 90 -0.24 -2.02 -11.43
C TRP A 90 0.80 -3.16 -11.27
N TYR A 91 1.22 -3.79 -12.38
CA TYR A 91 2.16 -4.91 -12.41
C TYR A 91 3.62 -4.52 -12.05
N ARG A 92 3.96 -3.22 -12.10
CA ARG A 92 5.25 -2.68 -11.65
C ARG A 92 5.16 -2.03 -10.28
N VAL A 93 4.17 -1.19 -10.08
CA VAL A 93 4.02 -0.43 -8.84
C VAL A 93 3.82 -1.35 -7.64
N LEU A 94 3.00 -2.40 -7.77
CA LEU A 94 2.71 -3.31 -6.66
C LEU A 94 3.96 -4.01 -6.12
N PRO A 95 4.76 -4.75 -6.92
CA PRO A 95 5.96 -5.42 -6.42
C PRO A 95 7.05 -4.44 -5.98
N VAL A 96 7.26 -3.35 -6.74
CA VAL A 96 8.30 -2.37 -6.41
C VAL A 96 7.99 -1.69 -5.08
N LYS A 97 6.76 -1.23 -4.87
CA LYS A 97 6.36 -0.59 -3.61
C LYS A 97 6.45 -1.54 -2.43
N PHE A 98 6.06 -2.80 -2.62
CA PHE A 98 6.14 -3.84 -1.61
C PHE A 98 7.59 -4.08 -1.17
N ILE A 99 8.49 -4.34 -2.12
CA ILE A 99 9.92 -4.58 -1.86
C ILE A 99 10.56 -3.35 -1.22
N GLN A 100 10.28 -2.16 -1.74
CA GLN A 100 10.79 -0.90 -1.24
C GLN A 100 10.44 -0.68 0.24
N GLY A 101 9.19 -0.92 0.63
CA GLY A 101 8.75 -0.80 2.02
C GLY A 101 9.43 -1.80 2.94
N VAL A 102 9.61 -3.05 2.50
CA VAL A 102 10.31 -4.08 3.29
C VAL A 102 11.79 -3.73 3.47
N LEU A 103 12.47 -3.26 2.41
CA LEU A 103 13.87 -2.82 2.49
C LEU A 103 14.06 -1.65 3.47
N VAL A 104 13.14 -0.68 3.42
CA VAL A 104 13.16 0.48 4.32
C VAL A 104 12.93 0.06 5.77
N ALA A 105 12.00 -0.86 6.02
CA ALA A 105 11.74 -1.39 7.35
C ALA A 105 12.95 -2.19 7.89
N PHE A 106 13.59 -2.98 7.05
CA PHE A 106 14.82 -3.69 7.39
C PHE A 106 15.97 -2.72 7.69
N GLY A 107 16.03 -1.58 7.00
CA GLY A 107 16.95 -0.48 7.29
C GLY A 107 16.65 0.28 8.59
N GLY A 108 15.57 -0.04 9.29
CA GLY A 108 15.20 0.61 10.56
C GLY A 108 14.61 2.02 10.41
N LEU A 109 14.26 2.41 9.19
CA LEU A 109 13.62 3.69 8.97
C LEU A 109 12.12 3.59 9.25
N SER A 110 11.65 4.38 10.20
CA SER A 110 10.21 4.51 10.52
C SER A 110 9.49 5.33 9.45
N MET A 111 9.36 4.77 8.26
CA MET A 111 8.45 5.35 7.27
C MET A 111 7.04 4.85 7.58
N GLY A 112 6.07 5.78 7.59
CA GLY A 112 4.67 5.44 7.88
C GLY A 112 4.17 4.29 7.03
N ARG A 113 3.44 3.36 7.65
CA ARG A 113 2.86 2.17 7.00
C ARG A 113 1.62 2.50 6.16
N GLU A 114 1.05 3.65 6.38
CA GLU A 114 -0.24 4.10 5.87
C GLU A 114 -0.21 4.33 4.36
N GLY A 115 0.70 5.19 3.90
CA GLY A 115 0.83 5.54 2.50
C GLY A 115 1.05 4.33 1.58
N PRO A 116 2.04 3.49 1.85
CA PRO A 116 2.24 2.24 1.10
C PRO A 116 1.03 1.31 1.14
N ALA A 117 0.33 1.20 2.27
CA ALA A 117 -0.86 0.36 2.40
C ALA A 117 -2.00 0.86 1.49
N VAL A 118 -2.24 2.17 1.47
CA VAL A 118 -3.23 2.80 0.57
C VAL A 118 -2.86 2.55 -0.88
N GLN A 119 -1.62 2.76 -1.26
CA GLN A 119 -1.17 2.58 -2.64
C GLN A 119 -1.24 1.11 -3.08
N LEU A 120 -0.79 0.17 -2.24
CA LEU A 120 -0.86 -1.27 -2.51
C LEU A 120 -2.32 -1.73 -2.66
N GLY A 121 -3.21 -1.28 -1.78
CA GLY A 121 -4.64 -1.53 -1.88
C GLY A 121 -5.24 -0.97 -3.17
N ALA A 122 -4.97 0.29 -3.49
CA ALA A 122 -5.44 0.96 -4.71
C ALA A 122 -5.00 0.24 -5.98
N VAL A 123 -3.72 -0.13 -6.06
CA VAL A 123 -3.14 -0.83 -7.21
C VAL A 123 -3.71 -2.26 -7.33
N SER A 124 -4.01 -2.92 -6.21
CA SER A 124 -4.74 -4.20 -6.20
C SER A 124 -6.14 -4.05 -6.77
N GLY A 125 -6.87 -2.99 -6.39
CA GLY A 125 -8.17 -2.65 -6.97
C GLY A 125 -8.09 -2.40 -8.48
N LYS A 126 -7.05 -1.72 -8.93
CA LYS A 126 -6.77 -1.52 -10.37
C LYS A 126 -6.50 -2.84 -11.09
N ALA A 127 -5.72 -3.74 -10.49
CA ALA A 127 -5.46 -5.06 -11.05
C ALA A 127 -6.77 -5.83 -11.27
N VAL A 128 -7.65 -5.88 -10.27
CA VAL A 128 -8.98 -6.51 -10.38
C VAL A 128 -9.80 -5.86 -11.49
N SER A 129 -9.80 -4.54 -11.60
CA SER A 129 -10.49 -3.82 -12.66
C SER A 129 -10.02 -4.23 -14.06
N LYS A 130 -8.71 -4.35 -14.24
CA LYS A 130 -8.11 -4.80 -15.52
C LYS A 130 -8.46 -6.25 -15.85
N PHE A 131 -8.43 -7.14 -14.86
CA PHE A 131 -8.87 -8.54 -15.04
C PHE A 131 -10.34 -8.65 -15.43
N LEU A 132 -11.20 -7.83 -14.83
CA LEU A 132 -12.64 -7.77 -15.13
C LEU A 132 -12.95 -6.95 -16.37
N LYS A 133 -11.94 -6.38 -17.05
CA LYS A 133 -12.09 -5.52 -18.25
C LYS A 133 -13.09 -4.38 -18.06
N ARG A 134 -13.03 -3.71 -16.90
CA ARG A 134 -13.94 -2.63 -16.55
C ARG A 134 -13.59 -1.31 -17.27
N LYS A 135 -14.61 -0.46 -17.46
CA LYS A 135 -14.43 0.88 -18.03
C LYS A 135 -13.77 1.81 -17.01
N ARG A 136 -13.12 2.88 -17.48
CA ARG A 136 -12.38 3.83 -16.64
C ARG A 136 -13.14 4.36 -15.42
N GLY A 137 -14.44 4.62 -15.54
CA GLY A 137 -15.25 5.08 -14.40
C GLY A 137 -15.42 4.01 -13.31
N GLU A 138 -15.58 2.75 -13.69
CA GLU A 138 -15.65 1.62 -12.77
C GLU A 138 -14.27 1.29 -12.19
N GLU A 139 -13.21 1.44 -12.97
CA GLU A 139 -11.83 1.29 -12.54
C GLU A 139 -11.50 2.24 -11.38
N ARG A 140 -11.87 3.52 -11.49
CA ARG A 140 -11.68 4.51 -10.42
C ARG A 140 -12.39 4.11 -9.12
N LEU A 141 -13.61 3.60 -9.22
CA LEU A 141 -14.33 3.09 -8.04
C LEU A 141 -13.62 1.90 -7.40
N LEU A 142 -13.13 0.94 -8.19
CA LEU A 142 -12.41 -0.22 -7.67
C LEU A 142 -11.04 0.16 -7.08
N VAL A 143 -10.35 1.14 -7.65
CA VAL A 143 -9.12 1.73 -7.09
C VAL A 143 -9.41 2.35 -5.72
N THR A 144 -10.49 3.12 -5.59
CA THR A 144 -10.91 3.74 -4.33
C THR A 144 -11.31 2.68 -3.29
N CYS A 145 -12.04 1.64 -3.69
CA CYS A 145 -12.37 0.51 -2.80
C CYS A 145 -11.11 -0.22 -2.32
N GLY A 146 -10.13 -0.41 -3.21
CA GLY A 146 -8.85 -0.99 -2.87
C GLY A 146 -8.05 -0.13 -1.88
N ALA A 147 -8.03 1.18 -2.07
CA ALA A 147 -7.39 2.13 -1.16
C ALA A 147 -8.06 2.10 0.23
N ALA A 148 -9.39 2.07 0.28
CA ALA A 148 -10.16 1.92 1.51
C ALA A 148 -9.84 0.61 2.24
N ALA A 149 -9.78 -0.50 1.49
CA ALA A 149 -9.40 -1.81 2.03
C ALA A 149 -7.98 -1.83 2.57
N GLY A 150 -7.02 -1.23 1.84
CA GLY A 150 -5.63 -1.11 2.28
C GLY A 150 -5.49 -0.33 3.58
N MET A 151 -6.19 0.80 3.70
CA MET A 151 -6.21 1.60 4.93
C MET A 151 -6.86 0.82 6.09
N SER A 152 -7.98 0.14 5.83
CA SER A 152 -8.67 -0.67 6.83
C SER A 152 -7.83 -1.83 7.34
N ALA A 153 -7.13 -2.53 6.45
CA ALA A 153 -6.20 -3.58 6.82
C ALA A 153 -4.99 -3.05 7.60
N ALA A 154 -4.51 -1.84 7.28
CA ALA A 154 -3.41 -1.22 8.00
C ALA A 154 -3.75 -0.89 9.46
N PHE A 155 -4.99 -0.46 9.74
CA PHE A 155 -5.43 -0.01 11.06
C PHE A 155 -6.43 -0.93 11.76
N HIS A 156 -6.90 -2.00 11.13
CA HIS A 156 -8.03 -2.81 11.57
C HIS A 156 -9.29 -1.98 11.86
N ALA A 157 -9.53 -0.94 11.07
CA ALA A 157 -10.59 0.02 11.27
C ALA A 157 -11.38 0.26 9.97
N PRO A 158 -12.45 -0.52 9.69
CA PRO A 158 -13.21 -0.42 8.44
C PRO A 158 -13.82 0.97 8.22
N LEU A 159 -14.30 1.60 9.27
CA LEU A 159 -14.90 2.92 9.20
C LEU A 159 -13.88 3.98 8.81
N THR A 160 -12.69 3.92 9.39
CA THR A 160 -11.57 4.83 9.07
C THR A 160 -11.16 4.72 7.61
N GLY A 161 -11.02 3.49 7.08
CA GLY A 161 -10.67 3.27 5.67
C GLY A 161 -11.73 3.81 4.72
N THR A 162 -13.01 3.65 5.07
CA THR A 162 -14.12 4.18 4.27
C THR A 162 -14.13 5.72 4.25
N LEU A 163 -14.03 6.34 5.43
CA LEU A 163 -14.00 7.80 5.55
C LEU A 163 -12.80 8.40 4.82
N PHE A 164 -11.62 7.81 4.99
CA PHE A 164 -10.41 8.24 4.29
C PHE A 164 -10.59 8.19 2.75
N ALA A 165 -11.14 7.12 2.23
CA ALA A 165 -11.34 6.96 0.80
C ALA A 165 -12.32 7.99 0.21
N ILE A 166 -13.34 8.35 0.97
CA ILE A 166 -14.33 9.34 0.55
C ILE A 166 -13.76 10.76 0.65
N GLU A 167 -13.13 11.08 1.77
CA GLU A 167 -12.68 12.44 2.09
C GLU A 167 -11.39 12.81 1.36
N GLU A 168 -10.40 11.92 1.36
CA GLU A 168 -9.06 12.23 0.85
C GLU A 168 -8.89 11.82 -0.62
N ILE A 169 -9.46 10.69 -1.05
CA ILE A 169 -9.19 10.15 -2.38
C ILE A 169 -10.22 10.63 -3.41
N GLN A 170 -11.51 10.49 -3.14
CA GLN A 170 -12.54 10.82 -4.13
C GLN A 170 -13.03 12.25 -4.04
N LYS A 171 -13.09 12.83 -2.84
CA LYS A 171 -13.61 14.19 -2.59
C LYS A 171 -15.03 14.42 -3.08
N GLU A 172 -15.78 13.34 -3.34
CA GLU A 172 -17.18 13.35 -3.80
C GLU A 172 -18.00 12.36 -2.97
N PHE A 173 -19.24 12.77 -2.62
CA PHE A 173 -20.16 11.96 -1.82
C PHE A 173 -21.26 11.37 -2.70
N HIS A 174 -21.09 10.12 -3.13
CA HIS A 174 -22.14 9.37 -3.82
C HIS A 174 -22.48 8.10 -3.05
N ALA A 175 -23.77 7.82 -2.86
CA ALA A 175 -24.22 6.65 -2.09
C ALA A 175 -23.61 5.33 -2.58
N GLY A 176 -23.48 5.16 -3.92
CA GLY A 176 -22.86 3.97 -4.50
C GLY A 176 -21.39 3.81 -4.17
N LEU A 177 -20.66 4.91 -3.99
CA LEU A 177 -19.28 4.93 -3.59
C LEU A 177 -19.10 4.55 -2.12
N ILE A 178 -19.93 5.12 -1.24
CA ILE A 178 -19.92 4.84 0.18
C ILE A 178 -20.11 3.34 0.42
N ILE A 179 -21.14 2.74 -0.21
CA ILE A 179 -21.42 1.32 -0.08
C ILE A 179 -20.25 0.46 -0.60
N SER A 180 -19.68 0.80 -1.75
CA SER A 180 -18.56 0.05 -2.33
C SER A 180 -17.29 0.19 -1.48
N ALA A 181 -17.00 1.38 -0.97
CA ALA A 181 -15.87 1.63 -0.07
C ALA A 181 -16.04 0.91 1.27
N MET A 182 -17.25 0.88 1.83
CA MET A 182 -17.56 0.13 3.05
C MET A 182 -17.38 -1.38 2.86
N THR A 183 -17.86 -1.95 1.75
CA THR A 183 -17.67 -3.38 1.46
C THR A 183 -16.20 -3.74 1.29
N GLY A 184 -15.42 -2.89 0.60
CA GLY A 184 -13.98 -3.04 0.47
C GLY A 184 -13.26 -2.94 1.82
N SER A 185 -13.60 -1.94 2.63
CA SER A 185 -13.05 -1.73 3.97
C SER A 185 -13.30 -2.90 4.91
N VAL A 186 -14.52 -3.42 4.94
CA VAL A 186 -14.87 -4.60 5.75
C VAL A 186 -14.08 -5.81 5.28
N GLY A 187 -14.00 -6.07 3.97
CA GLY A 187 -13.20 -7.16 3.42
C GLY A 187 -11.72 -7.07 3.80
N GLY A 188 -11.14 -5.86 3.80
CA GLY A 188 -9.76 -5.63 4.21
C GLY A 188 -9.50 -5.75 5.71
N ALA A 189 -10.47 -5.44 6.56
CA ALA A 189 -10.32 -5.50 8.01
C ALA A 189 -10.44 -6.92 8.58
N TRP A 190 -11.05 -7.86 7.85
CA TRP A 190 -11.23 -9.26 8.27
C TRP A 190 -9.95 -10.11 8.12
N LEU A 191 -8.94 -9.61 7.45
CA LEU A 191 -7.64 -10.24 7.21
C LEU A 191 -6.57 -9.71 8.16
#